data_f71376a4125def95ef6c21d775f8388c
#
_entry.id   f71376a4125def95ef6c21d775f8388c
#
_cell.length_a   1.000
_cell.length_b   1.000
_cell.length_c   1.000
_cell.angle_alpha   90.00
_cell.angle_beta   90.00
_cell.angle_gamma   90.00
#
_symmetry.space_group_name_H-M   'P 1'
#
loop_
_entity.id
_entity.type
_entity.pdbx_description
1 polymer ?
#
loop_
_entity_poly.entity_id
_entity_poly.type
_entity_poly.pdbx_seq_one_letter_code
_entity_poly.pdbx_strand_id
1 'polypeptide(L)' 'MNEGDLIAELLEITAELGGTMERVDGYKSEGRQYKKIVIEYDSQEWVRNEI' A
#
# COMPACT_ATOMS: atom_id res chain seq x y z
N MET A 1 18.41 -6.71 1.84
CA MET A 1 17.62 -5.65 1.32
C MET A 1 17.19 -4.76 2.41
N ASN A 2 17.37 -3.48 2.29
CA ASN A 2 16.96 -2.57 3.33
C ASN A 2 15.53 -2.11 3.09
N GLU A 3 15.01 -1.33 4.01
CA GLU A 3 13.64 -0.92 3.95
C GLU A 3 13.36 -0.07 2.71
N GLY A 4 14.29 0.78 2.35
CA GLY A 4 14.09 1.62 1.17
C GLY A 4 13.96 0.80 -0.10
N ASP A 5 14.75 -0.26 -0.21
CA ASP A 5 14.68 -1.11 -1.38
C ASP A 5 13.35 -1.84 -1.45
N LEU A 6 12.86 -2.28 -0.30
CA LEU A 6 11.59 -2.99 -0.27
C LEU A 6 10.44 -2.06 -0.63
N ILE A 7 10.49 -0.82 -0.17
CA ILE A 7 9.46 0.14 -0.50
C ILE A 7 9.50 0.48 -1.99
N ALA A 8 10.69 0.55 -2.56
CA ALA A 8 10.82 0.80 -3.99
C ALA A 8 10.20 -0.34 -4.79
N GLU A 9 10.37 -1.57 -4.33
CA GLU A 9 9.75 -2.68 -5.01
C GLU A 9 8.24 -2.62 -4.89
N LEU A 10 7.72 -2.25 -3.73
CA LEU A 10 6.29 -2.12 -3.57
C LEU A 10 5.73 -1.05 -4.49
N LEU A 11 6.47 0.03 -4.69
CA LEU A 11 6.03 1.08 -5.56
C LEU A 11 5.98 0.58 -7.00
N GLU A 12 6.94 -0.21 -7.41
CA GLU A 12 6.93 -0.76 -8.74
C GLU A 12 5.76 -1.69 -8.93
N ILE A 13 5.48 -2.54 -7.97
CA ILE A 13 4.38 -3.47 -8.05
C ILE A 13 3.07 -2.69 -8.08
N THR A 14 2.96 -1.62 -7.30
CA THR A 14 1.77 -0.81 -7.29
C THR A 14 1.54 -0.18 -8.65
N ALA A 15 2.61 0.28 -9.29
CA ALA A 15 2.48 0.87 -10.62
C ALA A 15 2.00 -0.17 -11.63
N GLU A 16 2.47 -1.39 -11.50
CA GLU A 16 2.03 -2.44 -12.40
C GLU A 16 0.58 -2.79 -12.18
N LEU A 17 0.09 -2.63 -10.97
CA LEU A 17 -1.31 -2.86 -10.69
C LEU A 17 -2.18 -1.69 -11.13
N GLY A 18 -1.57 -0.59 -11.50
CA GLY A 18 -2.34 0.58 -11.88
C GLY A 18 -2.91 1.31 -10.70
N GLY A 19 -2.32 1.17 -9.55
CA GLY A 19 -2.87 1.73 -8.33
C GLY A 19 -2.04 2.85 -7.74
N THR A 20 -2.32 3.17 -6.50
CA THR A 20 -1.60 4.20 -5.78
C THR A 20 -1.13 3.66 -4.46
N MET A 21 -0.07 4.23 -3.94
CA MET A 21 0.48 3.83 -2.66
C MET A 21 0.59 5.03 -1.77
N GLU A 22 0.20 4.85 -0.51
CA GLU A 22 0.26 5.93 0.44
C GLU A 22 1.01 5.46 1.66
N ARG A 23 1.87 6.28 2.19
CA ARG A 23 2.62 5.94 3.39
C ARG A 23 2.17 6.85 4.51
N VAL A 24 1.86 6.27 5.65
CA VAL A 24 1.34 6.99 6.78
C VAL A 24 2.20 6.71 7.99
N ASP A 25 2.59 7.73 8.73
CA ASP A 25 3.34 7.57 9.96
C ASP A 25 2.42 7.89 11.12
N GLY A 26 2.58 7.21 12.19
CA GLY A 26 1.76 7.47 13.36
C GLY A 26 2.46 7.05 14.64
N TYR A 27 1.80 7.29 15.76
CA TYR A 27 2.32 6.92 17.06
C TYR A 27 1.26 6.15 17.81
N LYS A 28 1.70 5.13 18.49
CA LYS A 28 0.78 4.40 19.34
C LYS A 28 0.75 5.06 20.70
N SER A 29 -0.24 4.67 21.53
CA SER A 29 -0.42 5.32 22.79
C SER A 29 0.79 5.16 23.69
N GLU A 30 1.64 4.19 23.43
CA GLU A 30 2.83 4.00 24.22
C GLU A 30 3.97 4.87 23.73
N GLY A 31 3.75 5.72 22.77
CA GLY A 31 4.83 6.54 22.21
C GLY A 31 5.63 5.86 21.14
N ARG A 32 5.27 4.64 20.75
CA ARG A 32 6.03 3.92 19.77
C ARG A 32 5.61 4.35 18.37
N GLN A 33 6.56 4.66 17.55
CA GLN A 33 6.25 5.08 16.19
C GLN A 33 5.96 3.88 15.31
N TYR A 34 4.99 3.99 14.45
CA TYR A 34 4.71 2.94 13.49
C TYR A 34 4.56 3.54 12.12
N LYS A 35 4.72 2.72 11.09
CA LYS A 35 4.54 3.14 9.72
C LYS A 35 3.55 2.18 9.05
N LYS A 36 2.74 2.74 8.19
CA LYS A 36 1.74 1.95 7.52
C LYS A 36 1.77 2.26 6.05
N ILE A 37 1.64 1.27 5.22
CA ILE A 37 1.60 1.44 3.78
C ILE A 37 0.25 0.94 3.29
N VAL A 38 -0.45 1.79 2.55
CA VAL A 38 -1.75 1.44 2.01
C VAL A 38 -1.64 1.46 0.49
N ILE A 39 -2.02 0.36 -0.14
CA ILE A 39 -2.01 0.25 -1.59
C ILE A 39 -3.44 0.06 -2.05
N GLU A 40 -3.87 0.92 -2.97
CA GLU A 40 -5.21 0.85 -3.46
C GLU A 40 -5.17 0.68 -4.97
N TYR A 41 -5.91 -0.25 -5.50
CA TYR A 41 -5.97 -0.43 -6.94
C TYR A 41 -7.32 -1.01 -7.30
N ASP A 42 -7.71 -0.78 -8.53
CA ASP A 42 -8.98 -1.31 -9.02
C ASP A 42 -8.79 -2.69 -9.58
N SER A 43 -9.64 -3.59 -9.16
CA SER A 43 -9.59 -4.93 -9.69
C SER A 43 -10.07 -4.90 -11.13
N GLN A 44 -9.35 -5.59 -12.00
CA GLN A 44 -9.78 -5.64 -13.36
C GLN A 44 -10.85 -6.65 -13.56
N GLU A 45 -11.14 -7.47 -12.55
CA GLU A 45 -12.19 -8.37 -12.69
C GLU A 45 -13.45 -7.66 -12.36
N TRP A 46 -14.42 -7.70 -13.20
CA TRP A 46 -15.67 -7.09 -12.94
C TRP A 46 -16.43 -7.93 -12.03
N VAL A 47 -16.58 -7.49 -10.84
CA VAL A 47 -17.36 -8.21 -9.94
C VAL A 47 -18.74 -7.75 -10.14
N ARG A 48 -19.59 -8.50 -10.72
CA ARG A 48 -20.84 -8.14 -10.97
C ARG A 48 -21.59 -8.26 -9.79
N ASN A 49 -22.03 -7.39 -9.23
CA ASN A 49 -22.77 -7.47 -8.21
C ASN A 49 -24.05 -7.64 -8.62
N GLU A 50 -24.44 -8.64 -8.78
CA GLU A 50 -25.56 -8.94 -9.22
C GLU A 50 -26.46 -8.75 -8.29
N ILE A 51 -26.86 -8.18 -7.90
CA ILE A 51 -27.70 -8.05 -7.05
C ILE A 51 -28.75 -7.88 -7.36
#